data_8c96ede823eba96a0c7cfa16322d68ea
#
_entry.id   8c96ede823eba96a0c7cfa16322d68ea
#
_cell.length_a   1.000
_cell.length_b   1.000
_cell.length_c   1.000
_cell.angle_alpha   90.00
_cell.angle_beta   90.00
_cell.angle_gamma   90.00
#
_symmetry.space_group_name_H-M   'P 1'
#
loop_
_entity.id
_entity.type
_entity.pdbx_description
1 polymer ?
#
loop_
_entity_poly.entity_id
_entity_poly.type
_entity_poly.pdbx_seq_one_letter_code
_entity_poly.pdbx_strand_id
1 'polypeptide(L)'
;MTDEEPENEAPLPETTNLTDPASVRRSRDRAKREEQERHSLWRSILANKVGRREVWRLLMEARTFNTDFACGPNGFPQPEATWHNLGRQQWGLRLYQDLLVIDHAGVALVHQENDPRFIQVKPPRGNVTA
;
A
#
# COMPACT_ATOMS: atom_id res chain seq x y z
N MET A 1 -52.27 13.64 16.97
CA MET A 1 -51.07 14.45 16.59
C MET A 1 -49.90 13.51 16.73
N THR A 2 -49.52 12.94 15.62
CA THR A 2 -48.28 12.16 15.49
C THR A 2 -47.23 13.12 14.98
N ASP A 3 -46.29 13.49 15.83
CA ASP A 3 -45.07 14.17 15.44
C ASP A 3 -44.22 13.19 14.60
N GLU A 4 -44.39 13.26 13.29
CA GLU A 4 -43.44 12.63 12.40
C GLU A 4 -42.15 13.50 12.44
N GLU A 5 -41.16 13.02 13.18
CA GLU A 5 -39.80 13.52 13.04
C GLU A 5 -39.38 13.33 11.57
N PRO A 6 -38.81 14.35 10.91
CA PRO A 6 -38.28 14.17 9.58
C PRO A 6 -37.14 13.18 9.68
N GLU A 7 -37.30 12.01 9.08
CA GLU A 7 -36.23 11.06 8.88
C GLU A 7 -35.09 11.83 8.20
N ASN A 8 -34.00 11.96 8.93
CA ASN A 8 -32.76 12.56 8.45
C ASN A 8 -32.14 11.56 7.47
N GLU A 9 -32.72 11.50 6.25
CA GLU A 9 -32.14 10.73 5.18
C GLU A 9 -30.76 11.29 4.88
N ALA A 10 -29.74 10.48 5.19
CA ALA A 10 -28.37 10.78 4.74
C ALA A 10 -28.41 11.05 3.23
N PRO A 11 -27.78 12.15 2.74
CA PRO A 11 -27.78 12.46 1.31
C PRO A 11 -27.23 11.27 0.53
N LEU A 12 -28.05 10.76 -0.40
CA LEU A 12 -27.62 9.72 -1.33
C LEU A 12 -26.36 10.18 -2.07
N PRO A 13 -25.38 9.31 -2.31
CA PRO A 13 -24.22 9.69 -3.09
C PRO A 13 -24.67 10.21 -4.44
N GLU A 14 -24.19 11.41 -4.81
CA GLU A 14 -24.49 12.04 -6.10
C GLU A 14 -24.09 11.06 -7.22
N THR A 15 -25.09 10.54 -7.92
CA THR A 15 -24.85 9.75 -9.13
C THR A 15 -24.31 10.65 -10.22
N THR A 16 -23.12 10.34 -10.73
CA THR A 16 -22.52 11.12 -11.81
C THR A 16 -23.36 10.97 -13.08
N ASN A 17 -23.97 12.04 -13.53
CA ASN A 17 -24.66 12.07 -14.80
C ASN A 17 -23.65 12.31 -15.94
N LEU A 18 -23.34 11.25 -16.67
CA LEU A 18 -22.34 11.29 -17.76
C LEU A 18 -22.74 12.17 -18.95
N THR A 19 -24.02 12.57 -19.03
CA THR A 19 -24.53 13.44 -20.09
C THR A 19 -24.40 14.93 -19.75
N ASP A 20 -24.13 15.27 -18.49
CA ASP A 20 -23.96 16.64 -18.04
C ASP A 20 -22.46 16.98 -17.88
N PRO A 21 -21.92 17.91 -18.70
CA PRO A 21 -20.50 18.30 -18.61
C PRO A 21 -20.12 18.86 -17.23
N ALA A 22 -21.01 19.58 -16.57
CA ALA A 22 -20.75 20.13 -15.23
C ALA A 22 -20.65 19.02 -14.17
N SER A 23 -21.48 17.98 -14.25
CA SER A 23 -21.43 16.81 -13.37
C SER A 23 -20.13 16.02 -13.56
N VAL A 24 -19.71 15.82 -14.79
CA VAL A 24 -18.43 15.13 -15.12
C VAL A 24 -17.24 15.93 -14.59
N ARG A 25 -17.24 17.25 -14.72
CA ARG A 25 -16.18 18.12 -14.21
C ARG A 25 -16.09 18.05 -12.68
N ARG A 26 -17.21 18.13 -11.97
CA ARG A 26 -17.26 18.00 -10.50
C ARG A 26 -16.74 16.64 -10.03
N SER A 27 -17.11 15.58 -10.73
CA SER A 27 -16.64 14.22 -10.43
C SER A 27 -15.13 14.09 -10.61
N ARG A 28 -14.58 14.67 -11.68
CA ARG A 28 -13.12 14.70 -11.91
C ARG A 28 -12.37 15.50 -10.84
N ASP A 29 -12.90 16.65 -10.45
CA ASP A 29 -12.29 17.50 -9.42
C ASP A 29 -12.31 16.82 -8.05
N ARG A 30 -13.38 16.07 -7.73
CA ARG A 30 -13.46 15.26 -6.51
C ARG A 30 -12.42 14.16 -6.53
N ALA A 31 -12.35 13.38 -7.60
CA ALA A 31 -11.39 12.31 -7.75
C ALA A 31 -9.94 12.79 -7.61
N LYS A 32 -9.64 13.96 -8.20
CA LYS A 32 -8.34 14.62 -8.10
C LYS A 32 -7.98 15.01 -6.67
N ARG A 33 -8.94 15.56 -5.92
CA ARG A 33 -8.77 15.91 -4.51
C ARG A 33 -8.53 14.69 -3.64
N GLU A 34 -9.33 13.63 -3.81
CA GLU A 34 -9.18 12.37 -3.07
C GLU A 34 -7.82 11.73 -3.34
N GLU A 35 -7.35 11.76 -4.57
CA GLU A 35 -6.02 11.28 -4.93
C GLU A 35 -4.91 12.11 -4.26
N GLN A 36 -5.03 13.42 -4.26
CA GLN A 36 -4.06 14.31 -3.58
C GLN A 36 -4.03 14.08 -2.07
N GLU A 37 -5.17 13.90 -1.44
CA GLU A 37 -5.28 13.58 -0.01
C GLU A 37 -4.64 12.21 0.29
N ARG A 38 -4.89 11.22 -0.54
CA ARG A 38 -4.26 9.90 -0.44
C ARG A 38 -2.74 9.98 -0.57
N HIS A 39 -2.23 10.71 -1.55
CA HIS A 39 -0.80 10.90 -1.74
C HIS A 39 -0.17 11.63 -0.55
N SER A 40 -0.83 12.65 -0.03
CA SER A 40 -0.37 13.38 1.15
C SER A 40 -0.31 12.49 2.39
N LEU A 41 -1.30 11.64 2.59
CA LEU A 41 -1.31 10.67 3.69
C LEU A 41 -0.13 9.69 3.59
N TRP A 42 0.10 9.10 2.42
CA TRP A 42 1.20 8.16 2.23
C TRP A 42 2.57 8.81 2.41
N ARG A 43 2.75 10.03 1.91
CA ARG A 43 3.98 10.81 2.15
C ARG A 43 4.22 11.05 3.64
N SER A 44 3.16 11.36 4.38
CA SER A 44 3.21 11.54 5.84
C SER A 44 3.64 10.24 6.55
N ILE A 45 3.10 9.10 6.14
CA ILE A 45 3.47 7.79 6.69
C ILE A 45 4.93 7.49 6.38
N LEU A 46 5.37 7.71 5.15
CA LEU A 46 6.76 7.44 4.72
C LEU A 46 7.77 8.44 5.29
N ALA A 47 7.34 9.60 5.74
CA ALA A 47 8.20 10.57 6.42
C ALA A 47 8.57 10.14 7.85
N ASN A 48 7.81 9.23 8.44
CA ASN A 48 8.02 8.74 9.81
C ASN A 48 8.69 7.37 9.79
N LYS A 49 9.71 7.18 10.62
CA LYS A 49 10.42 5.89 10.75
C LYS A 49 9.49 4.74 11.15
N VAL A 50 8.56 4.99 12.06
CA VAL A 50 7.56 3.98 12.46
C VAL A 50 6.61 3.66 11.32
N GLY A 51 6.18 4.65 10.56
CA GLY A 51 5.35 4.48 9.36
C GLY A 51 6.05 3.66 8.30
N ARG A 52 7.33 3.91 8.04
CA ARG A 52 8.15 3.11 7.11
C ARG A 52 8.29 1.66 7.55
N ARG A 53 8.47 1.42 8.83
CA ARG A 53 8.51 0.06 9.39
C ARG A 53 7.19 -0.68 9.22
N GLU A 54 6.06 -0.01 9.41
CA GLU A 54 4.74 -0.59 9.18
C GLU A 54 4.48 -0.89 7.70
N VAL A 55 4.89 -0.01 6.80
CA VAL A 55 4.83 -0.27 5.35
C VAL A 55 5.64 -1.51 4.99
N TRP A 56 6.84 -1.64 5.52
CA TRP A 56 7.67 -2.84 5.33
C TRP A 56 6.98 -4.10 5.83
N ARG A 57 6.38 -4.05 7.03
CA ARG A 57 5.62 -5.17 7.59
C ARG A 57 4.48 -5.61 6.67
N LEU A 58 3.72 -4.65 6.14
CA LEU A 58 2.63 -4.93 5.19
C LEU A 58 3.13 -5.58 3.90
N LEU A 59 4.23 -5.07 3.36
CA LEU A 59 4.84 -5.63 2.15
C LEU A 59 5.35 -7.06 2.38
N MET A 60 5.91 -7.35 3.55
CA MET A 60 6.35 -8.69 3.91
C MET A 60 5.18 -9.64 4.12
N GLU A 61 4.13 -9.20 4.79
CA GLU A 61 2.92 -9.97 4.98
C GLU A 61 2.22 -10.30 3.66
N ALA A 62 2.25 -9.38 2.71
CA ALA A 62 1.75 -9.58 1.35
C ALA A 62 2.68 -10.47 0.50
N ARG A 63 3.85 -10.86 1.00
CA ARG A 63 4.85 -11.64 0.26
C ARG A 63 5.28 -10.98 -1.06
N THR A 64 5.39 -9.66 -1.05
CA THR A 64 5.61 -8.83 -2.24
C THR A 64 6.86 -9.25 -3.02
N PHE A 65 7.94 -9.60 -2.32
CA PHE A 65 9.23 -9.93 -2.92
C PHE A 65 9.56 -11.43 -2.91
N ASN A 66 8.60 -12.27 -2.51
CA ASN A 66 8.77 -13.72 -2.45
C ASN A 66 8.19 -14.39 -3.70
N THR A 67 8.92 -15.35 -4.24
CA THR A 67 8.53 -16.12 -5.43
C THR A 67 8.27 -17.60 -5.12
N ASP A 68 7.86 -17.90 -3.89
CA ASP A 68 7.74 -19.28 -3.42
C ASP A 68 6.47 -19.94 -3.95
N PHE A 69 6.64 -21.13 -4.51
CA PHE A 69 5.53 -22.05 -4.74
C PHE A 69 5.15 -22.73 -3.42
N ALA A 70 3.85 -22.80 -3.13
CA ALA A 70 3.37 -23.55 -1.99
C ALA A 70 3.46 -25.06 -2.30
N CYS A 71 4.21 -25.77 -1.47
CA CYS A 71 4.32 -27.22 -1.52
C CYS A 71 3.71 -27.85 -0.27
N GLY A 72 3.02 -28.98 -0.45
CA GLY A 72 2.53 -29.77 0.67
C GLY A 72 3.65 -30.56 1.39
N PRO A 73 3.30 -31.26 2.48
CA PRO A 73 4.27 -32.04 3.27
C PRO A 73 5.05 -33.08 2.47
N ASN A 74 4.48 -33.55 1.35
CA ASN A 74 5.09 -34.54 0.46
C ASN A 74 5.92 -33.93 -0.68
N GLY A 75 6.15 -32.61 -0.66
CA GLY A 75 6.84 -31.89 -1.72
C GLY A 75 6.03 -31.66 -3.00
N PHE A 76 4.75 -32.04 -3.02
CA PHE A 76 3.87 -31.80 -4.15
C PHE A 76 3.38 -30.33 -4.16
N PRO A 77 3.31 -29.69 -5.34
CA PRO A 77 2.76 -28.34 -5.44
C PRO A 77 1.30 -28.31 -5.02
N GLN A 78 0.93 -27.26 -4.29
CA GLN A 78 -0.45 -26.96 -3.88
C GLN A 78 -0.98 -25.78 -4.69
N PRO A 79 -1.75 -26.00 -5.77
CA PRO A 79 -2.19 -24.92 -6.66
C PRO A 79 -3.03 -23.87 -5.96
N GLU A 80 -3.95 -24.27 -5.08
CA GLU A 80 -4.85 -23.35 -4.37
C GLU A 80 -4.07 -22.40 -3.45
N ALA A 81 -3.13 -22.93 -2.67
CA ALA A 81 -2.27 -22.13 -1.81
C ALA A 81 -1.34 -21.22 -2.65
N THR A 82 -0.85 -21.69 -3.77
CA THR A 82 -0.05 -20.90 -4.71
C THR A 82 -0.85 -19.74 -5.27
N TRP A 83 -2.08 -19.96 -5.70
CA TRP A 83 -2.95 -18.89 -6.21
C TRP A 83 -3.29 -17.86 -5.14
N HIS A 84 -3.55 -18.30 -3.92
CA HIS A 84 -3.76 -17.40 -2.80
C HIS A 84 -2.53 -16.51 -2.55
N ASN A 85 -1.34 -17.09 -2.53
CA ASN A 85 -0.08 -16.38 -2.36
C ASN A 85 0.20 -15.42 -3.52
N LEU A 86 -0.09 -15.80 -4.75
CA LEU A 86 0.02 -14.93 -5.92
C LEU A 86 -0.92 -13.72 -5.84
N GLY A 87 -2.15 -13.93 -5.36
CA GLY A 87 -3.09 -12.83 -5.15
C GLY A 87 -2.58 -11.82 -4.09
N ARG A 88 -2.03 -12.30 -2.99
CA ARG A 88 -1.38 -11.46 -1.97
C ARG A 88 -0.19 -10.70 -2.54
N GLN A 89 0.66 -11.39 -3.29
CA GLN A 89 1.83 -10.80 -3.92
C GLN A 89 1.45 -9.71 -4.93
N GLN A 90 0.43 -9.93 -5.75
CA GLN A 90 -0.07 -8.93 -6.69
C GLN A 90 -0.58 -7.68 -5.98
N TRP A 91 -1.29 -7.84 -4.88
CA TRP A 91 -1.72 -6.72 -4.05
C TRP A 91 -0.52 -5.93 -3.50
N GLY A 92 0.46 -6.64 -2.95
CA GLY A 92 1.69 -6.04 -2.43
C GLY A 92 2.49 -5.30 -3.49
N LEU A 93 2.63 -5.88 -4.68
CA LEU A 93 3.31 -5.24 -5.81
C LEU A 93 2.58 -3.98 -6.28
N ARG A 94 1.26 -4.01 -6.33
CA ARG A 94 0.45 -2.83 -6.68
C ARG A 94 0.65 -1.71 -5.67
N LEU A 95 0.58 -2.02 -4.38
CA LEU A 95 0.87 -1.05 -3.33
C LEU A 95 2.29 -0.49 -3.45
N TYR A 96 3.27 -1.36 -3.66
CA TYR A 96 4.67 -0.96 -3.81
C TYR A 96 4.87 -0.01 -5.00
N GLN A 97 4.28 -0.31 -6.15
CA GLN A 97 4.33 0.54 -7.34
C GLN A 97 3.67 1.90 -7.09
N ASP A 98 2.52 1.92 -6.43
CA ASP A 98 1.83 3.17 -6.05
C ASP A 98 2.72 4.02 -5.13
N LEU A 99 3.35 3.42 -4.14
CA LEU A 99 4.24 4.12 -3.21
C LEU A 99 5.49 4.67 -3.91
N LEU A 100 6.05 3.96 -4.88
CA LEU A 100 7.17 4.44 -5.69
C LEU A 100 6.81 5.71 -6.47
N VAL A 101 5.61 5.77 -7.01
CA VAL A 101 5.11 6.96 -7.71
C VAL A 101 4.86 8.12 -6.74
N ILE A 102 4.33 7.84 -5.56
CA ILE A 102 3.98 8.85 -4.57
C ILE A 102 5.23 9.47 -3.94
N ASP A 103 6.16 8.63 -3.48
CA ASP A 103 7.38 9.05 -2.78
C ASP A 103 8.50 8.02 -2.96
N HIS A 104 9.21 8.14 -4.04
CA HIS A 104 10.34 7.26 -4.37
C HIS A 104 11.44 7.29 -3.29
N ALA A 105 11.76 8.45 -2.77
CA ALA A 105 12.80 8.61 -1.75
C ALA A 105 12.36 7.96 -0.42
N GLY A 106 11.09 8.09 -0.04
CA GLY A 106 10.54 7.44 1.14
C GLY A 106 10.59 5.91 1.04
N VAL A 107 10.28 5.35 -0.11
CA VAL A 107 10.40 3.90 -0.37
C VAL A 107 11.84 3.43 -0.29
N ALA A 108 12.78 4.20 -0.81
CA ALA A 108 14.21 3.89 -0.68
C ALA A 108 14.64 3.80 0.79
N LEU A 109 14.15 4.70 1.64
CA LEU A 109 14.39 4.66 3.08
C LEU A 109 13.75 3.44 3.76
N VAL A 110 12.58 3.01 3.30
CA VAL A 110 11.95 1.76 3.79
C VAL A 110 12.90 0.58 3.59
N HIS A 111 13.46 0.44 2.41
CA HIS A 111 14.44 -0.61 2.12
C HIS A 111 15.71 -0.47 2.94
N GLN A 112 16.28 0.73 3.00
CA GLN A 112 17.53 0.96 3.75
C GLN A 112 17.43 0.64 5.23
N GLU A 113 16.28 0.92 5.83
CA GLU A 113 16.07 0.74 7.27
C GLU A 113 15.64 -0.68 7.64
N ASN A 114 14.91 -1.38 6.78
CA ASN A 114 14.18 -2.59 7.14
C ASN A 114 14.57 -3.82 6.31
N ASP A 115 15.04 -3.65 5.09
CA ASP A 115 15.39 -4.76 4.21
C ASP A 115 16.78 -5.31 4.56
N PRO A 116 16.89 -6.59 4.97
CA PRO A 116 18.18 -7.19 5.33
C PRO A 116 19.21 -7.15 4.20
N ARG A 117 18.77 -7.11 2.96
CA ARG A 117 19.65 -7.04 1.79
C ARG A 117 20.33 -5.68 1.65
N PHE A 118 19.72 -4.62 2.21
CA PHE A 118 20.21 -3.24 2.16
C PHE A 118 20.83 -2.79 3.47
N ILE A 119 20.62 -3.52 4.57
CA ILE A 119 21.31 -3.27 5.82
C ILE A 119 22.76 -3.68 5.60
N GLN A 120 23.65 -2.71 5.40
CA GLN A 120 25.07 -2.97 5.34
C GLN A 120 25.52 -3.53 6.69
N VAL A 121 25.90 -4.79 6.69
CA VAL A 121 26.69 -5.33 7.79
C VAL A 121 27.96 -4.48 7.81
N LYS A 122 28.12 -3.64 8.84
CA LYS A 122 29.41 -2.96 9.05
C LYS A 122 30.50 -4.02 9.03
N PRO A 123 31.50 -3.90 8.16
CA PRO A 123 32.61 -4.85 8.21
C PRO A 123 33.16 -4.83 9.65
N PRO A 124 33.50 -5.97 10.21
CA PRO A 124 34.11 -6.01 11.52
C PRO A 124 35.24 -5.00 11.51
N ARG A 125 35.28 -4.09 12.49
CA ARG A 125 36.39 -3.17 12.67
C ARG A 125 37.63 -4.04 12.75
N GLY A 126 38.42 -4.08 11.67
CA GLY A 126 39.69 -4.74 11.71
C GLY A 126 40.44 -4.14 12.87
N ASN A 127 40.91 -4.98 13.79
CA ASN A 127 41.89 -4.55 14.76
C ASN A 127 43.05 -4.02 13.97
N VAL A 128 43.14 -2.72 13.87
CA VAL A 128 44.38 -2.09 13.40
C VAL A 128 45.37 -2.25 14.57
N THR A 129 45.99 -3.38 14.62
CA THR A 129 47.25 -3.53 15.37
C THR A 129 48.27 -2.70 14.62
N ALA A 130 48.53 -1.54 15.16
CA ALA A 130 49.68 -0.76 14.73
C ALA A 130 50.97 -1.54 15.00
#